data_7ec4e62c39aee42b3c04abc356144f72
#
_entry.id   7ec4e62c39aee42b3c04abc356144f72
#
_cell.length_a   1.000
_cell.length_b   1.000
_cell.length_c   1.000
_cell.angle_alpha   90.00
_cell.angle_beta   90.00
_cell.angle_gamma   90.00
#
_symmetry.space_group_name_H-M   'P 1'
#
loop_
_entity.id
_entity.type
_entity.pdbx_description
1 polymer ?
#
loop_
_entity_poly.entity_id
_entity_poly.type
_entity_poly.pdbx_seq_one_letter_code
_entity_poly.pdbx_strand_id
1 'polypeptide(L)'
;MSIDNKLKELGITIPDAPAPLGAYVPVKIMGSYAFCSGVLPMKEGKLAFKGKLGAELSVDDGKEAAKLCAINVLANLKAILGSLEKVKGVVRVEGYINSAPGFNTQPQVLNGASEFFAAVFGDAGKHSRMVVGVNELPLDAAMELVCVFKV
;
A
#
# COMPACT_ATOMS: atom_id res chain seq x y z
N MET A 1 -3.98 -22.19 4.30
CA MET A 1 -5.18 -21.35 4.04
C MET A 1 -4.90 -20.47 2.84
N SER A 2 -5.87 -20.31 1.94
CA SER A 2 -5.69 -19.47 0.76
C SER A 2 -5.70 -17.97 1.15
N ILE A 3 -5.05 -17.15 0.32
CA ILE A 3 -5.04 -15.68 0.51
C ILE A 3 -6.48 -15.12 0.50
N ASP A 4 -7.32 -15.62 -0.42
CA ASP A 4 -8.71 -15.20 -0.50
C ASP A 4 -9.50 -15.52 0.79
N ASN A 5 -9.28 -16.69 1.40
CA ASN A 5 -9.90 -17.03 2.67
C ASN A 5 -9.38 -16.14 3.80
N LYS A 6 -8.09 -15.87 3.80
CA LYS A 6 -7.49 -14.98 4.80
C LYS A 6 -8.06 -13.56 4.73
N LEU A 7 -8.22 -13.03 3.54
CA LEU A 7 -8.84 -11.71 3.32
C LEU A 7 -10.29 -11.69 3.83
N LYS A 8 -11.06 -12.76 3.57
CA LYS A 8 -12.44 -12.90 4.08
C LYS A 8 -12.48 -12.90 5.60
N GLU A 9 -11.59 -13.66 6.27
CA GLU A 9 -11.49 -13.67 7.73
C GLU A 9 -11.18 -12.28 8.31
N LEU A 10 -10.35 -11.50 7.61
CA LEU A 10 -10.01 -10.13 7.99
C LEU A 10 -11.12 -9.11 7.63
N GLY A 11 -12.20 -9.54 7.00
CA GLY A 11 -13.28 -8.68 6.54
C GLY A 11 -12.85 -7.74 5.40
N ILE A 12 -11.84 -8.13 4.63
CA ILE A 12 -11.27 -7.32 3.56
C ILE A 12 -11.79 -7.79 2.20
N THR A 13 -12.36 -6.88 1.45
CA THR A 13 -12.66 -7.05 0.03
C THR A 13 -11.63 -6.30 -0.80
N ILE A 14 -10.95 -6.99 -1.70
CA ILE A 14 -10.03 -6.37 -2.65
C ILE A 14 -10.87 -5.72 -3.77
N PRO A 15 -10.77 -4.40 -3.97
CA PRO A 15 -11.52 -3.73 -5.02
C PRO A 15 -10.98 -4.07 -6.41
N ASP A 16 -11.74 -3.72 -7.44
CA ASP A 16 -11.23 -3.74 -8.81
C ASP A 16 -10.14 -2.68 -8.97
N ALA A 17 -9.06 -3.04 -9.66
CA ALA A 17 -7.99 -2.11 -9.93
C ALA A 17 -8.44 -1.03 -10.90
N PRO A 18 -8.11 0.26 -10.68
CA PRO A 18 -8.40 1.31 -11.64
C PRO A 18 -7.58 1.10 -12.92
N ALA A 19 -8.08 1.61 -14.04
CA ALA A 19 -7.31 1.65 -15.27
C ALA A 19 -6.07 2.55 -15.09
N PRO A 20 -4.88 2.16 -15.60
CA PRO A 20 -3.70 3.00 -15.50
C PRO A 20 -3.89 4.31 -16.25
N LEU A 21 -3.47 5.40 -15.62
CA LEU A 21 -3.50 6.74 -16.19
C LEU A 21 -2.08 7.10 -16.67
N GLY A 22 -1.87 7.07 -17.99
CA GLY A 22 -0.59 7.48 -18.60
C GLY A 22 0.20 6.34 -19.23
N ALA A 23 1.49 6.61 -19.50
CA ALA A 23 2.39 5.71 -20.23
C ALA A 23 3.12 4.69 -19.33
N TYR A 24 2.67 4.48 -18.10
CA TYR A 24 3.22 3.50 -17.15
C TYR A 24 2.23 2.38 -16.87
N VAL A 25 2.71 1.31 -16.25
CA VAL A 25 1.89 0.17 -15.80
C VAL A 25 1.80 0.15 -14.28
N PRO A 26 0.67 -0.32 -13.68
CA PRO A 26 0.53 -0.39 -12.23
C PRO A 26 1.45 -1.42 -11.59
N VAL A 27 1.82 -2.47 -12.35
CA VAL A 27 2.75 -3.52 -11.91
C VAL A 27 3.60 -3.95 -13.09
N LYS A 28 4.93 -3.97 -12.89
CA LYS A 28 5.91 -4.50 -13.84
C LYS A 28 6.47 -5.81 -13.32
N ILE A 29 6.33 -6.87 -14.10
CA ILE A 29 6.93 -8.18 -13.77
C ILE A 29 8.31 -8.27 -14.42
N MET A 30 9.33 -8.59 -13.62
CA MET A 30 10.69 -8.84 -14.08
C MET A 30 11.23 -10.09 -13.36
N GLY A 31 11.42 -11.18 -14.12
CA GLY A 31 11.77 -12.48 -13.54
C GLY A 31 10.67 -12.95 -12.57
N SER A 32 11.04 -13.24 -11.34
CA SER A 32 10.13 -13.64 -10.26
C SER A 32 9.72 -12.49 -9.34
N TYR A 33 9.83 -11.24 -9.80
CA TYR A 33 9.50 -10.07 -9.00
C TYR A 33 8.45 -9.19 -9.68
N ALA A 34 7.54 -8.70 -8.87
CA ALA A 34 6.52 -7.72 -9.26
C ALA A 34 6.84 -6.37 -8.62
N PHE A 35 7.12 -5.38 -9.45
CA PHE A 35 7.40 -4.01 -9.05
C PHE A 35 6.11 -3.20 -9.20
N CYS A 36 5.56 -2.72 -8.09
CA CYS A 36 4.34 -1.94 -8.09
C CYS A 36 4.66 -0.45 -8.21
N SER A 37 3.93 0.26 -9.07
CA SER A 37 3.95 1.72 -9.11
C SER A 37 3.40 2.31 -7.82
N GLY A 38 3.73 3.55 -7.52
CA GLY A 38 3.25 4.27 -6.35
C GLY A 38 1.72 4.32 -6.29
N VAL A 39 1.16 4.04 -5.11
CA VAL A 39 -0.28 3.96 -4.87
C VAL A 39 -0.68 4.95 -3.79
N LEU A 40 -1.71 5.74 -4.08
CA LEU A 40 -2.35 6.67 -3.14
C LEU A 40 -3.52 5.98 -2.39
N PRO A 41 -3.96 6.53 -1.23
CA PRO A 41 -5.08 5.97 -0.47
C PRO A 41 -6.43 6.33 -1.12
N MET A 42 -6.69 5.75 -2.28
CA MET A 42 -7.92 5.94 -3.06
C MET A 42 -8.99 4.95 -2.62
N LYS A 43 -10.24 5.41 -2.56
CA LYS A 43 -11.42 4.59 -2.33
C LYS A 43 -12.54 5.06 -3.25
N GLU A 44 -13.12 4.12 -4.01
CA GLU A 44 -14.22 4.41 -4.93
C GLU A 44 -13.92 5.60 -5.88
N GLY A 45 -12.69 5.63 -6.41
CA GLY A 45 -12.23 6.66 -7.34
C GLY A 45 -11.91 8.04 -6.72
N LYS A 46 -11.96 8.14 -5.38
CA LYS A 46 -11.67 9.39 -4.64
C LYS A 46 -10.53 9.20 -3.66
N LEU A 47 -9.78 10.27 -3.41
CA LEU A 47 -8.79 10.29 -2.35
C LEU A 47 -9.49 10.27 -0.99
N ALA A 48 -9.27 9.20 -0.20
CA ALA A 48 -9.91 9.02 1.11
C ALA A 48 -9.19 9.74 2.25
N PHE A 49 -7.88 9.97 2.12
CA PHE A 49 -7.06 10.65 3.14
C PHE A 49 -6.22 11.72 2.47
N LYS A 50 -6.55 12.97 2.79
CA LYS A 50 -5.95 14.18 2.22
C LYS A 50 -5.38 15.06 3.33
N GLY A 51 -4.20 15.64 3.09
CA GLY A 51 -3.56 16.55 4.03
C GLY A 51 -2.32 15.94 4.69
N LYS A 52 -1.74 16.68 5.64
CA LYS A 52 -0.47 16.35 6.30
C LYS A 52 -0.68 15.62 7.61
N LEU A 53 0.09 14.58 7.82
CA LEU A 53 0.24 13.92 9.12
C LEU A 53 0.89 14.91 10.11
N GLY A 54 0.30 14.99 11.29
CA GLY A 54 0.73 15.96 12.32
C GLY A 54 0.09 17.35 12.18
N ALA A 55 -0.79 17.56 11.20
CA ALA A 55 -1.63 18.74 11.04
C ALA A 55 -3.09 18.34 10.91
N GLU A 56 -3.61 18.18 9.67
CA GLU A 56 -5.01 17.79 9.44
C GLU A 56 -5.30 16.34 9.83
N LEU A 57 -4.28 15.47 9.78
CA LEU A 57 -4.42 14.04 10.00
C LEU A 57 -3.62 13.55 11.22
N SER A 58 -4.20 12.63 11.96
CA SER A 58 -3.57 11.92 13.07
C SER A 58 -2.73 10.73 12.60
N VAL A 59 -1.92 10.16 13.49
CA VAL A 59 -1.19 8.90 13.23
C VAL A 59 -2.17 7.77 12.90
N ASP A 60 -3.32 7.69 13.57
CA ASP A 60 -4.33 6.66 13.32
C ASP A 60 -4.94 6.81 11.92
N ASP A 61 -5.25 8.03 11.48
CA ASP A 61 -5.66 8.32 10.10
C ASP A 61 -4.59 7.84 9.11
N GLY A 62 -3.32 8.11 9.42
CA GLY A 62 -2.19 7.68 8.61
C GLY A 62 -2.07 6.16 8.51
N LYS A 63 -2.27 5.43 9.61
CA LYS A 63 -2.29 3.95 9.61
C LYS A 63 -3.40 3.40 8.72
N GLU A 64 -4.60 3.97 8.78
CA GLU A 64 -5.71 3.58 7.91
C GLU A 64 -5.42 3.93 6.43
N ALA A 65 -4.80 5.08 6.16
CA ALA A 65 -4.35 5.43 4.82
C ALA A 65 -3.33 4.42 4.29
N ALA A 66 -2.35 4.02 5.10
CA ALA A 66 -1.34 3.03 4.75
C ALA A 66 -1.95 1.65 4.44
N LYS A 67 -2.91 1.20 5.25
CA LYS A 67 -3.66 -0.03 5.03
C LYS A 67 -4.46 0.04 3.72
N LEU A 68 -5.12 1.15 3.45
CA LEU A 68 -5.87 1.36 2.21
C LEU A 68 -4.95 1.33 0.98
N CYS A 69 -3.79 1.97 1.04
CA CYS A 69 -2.78 1.85 -0.01
C CYS A 69 -2.36 0.40 -0.24
N ALA A 70 -2.11 -0.36 0.82
CA ALA A 70 -1.74 -1.78 0.72
C ALA A 70 -2.84 -2.62 0.06
N ILE A 71 -4.11 -2.36 0.37
CA ILE A 71 -5.27 -3.00 -0.29
C ILE A 71 -5.27 -2.66 -1.79
N ASN A 72 -5.02 -1.40 -2.16
CA ASN A 72 -4.98 -0.97 -3.56
C ASN A 72 -3.79 -1.58 -4.32
N VAL A 73 -2.65 -1.77 -3.66
CA VAL A 73 -1.51 -2.53 -4.23
C VAL A 73 -1.92 -3.97 -4.55
N LEU A 74 -2.61 -4.65 -3.61
CA LEU A 74 -3.11 -6.01 -3.86
C LEU A 74 -4.15 -6.07 -4.99
N ALA A 75 -4.97 -5.02 -5.15
CA ALA A 75 -5.90 -4.91 -6.28
C ALA A 75 -5.15 -4.88 -7.63
N ASN A 76 -4.10 -4.06 -7.72
CA ASN A 76 -3.25 -3.98 -8.91
C ASN A 76 -2.55 -5.32 -9.20
N LEU A 77 -1.99 -5.98 -8.16
CA LEU A 77 -1.37 -7.30 -8.30
C LEU A 77 -2.37 -8.35 -8.79
N LYS A 78 -3.56 -8.39 -8.20
CA LYS A 78 -4.62 -9.33 -8.59
C LYS A 78 -5.02 -9.16 -10.05
N ALA A 79 -5.16 -7.92 -10.52
CA ALA A 79 -5.51 -7.61 -11.90
C ALA A 79 -4.45 -8.11 -12.90
N ILE A 80 -3.16 -7.98 -12.56
CA ILE A 80 -2.04 -8.40 -13.44
C ILE A 80 -1.76 -9.90 -13.34
N LEU A 81 -1.80 -10.47 -12.13
CA LEU A 81 -1.47 -11.88 -11.90
C LEU A 81 -2.66 -12.82 -12.14
N GLY A 82 -3.88 -12.30 -12.09
CA GLY A 82 -5.14 -13.06 -12.13
C GLY A 82 -5.51 -13.69 -10.78
N SER A 83 -4.55 -13.89 -9.86
CA SER A 83 -4.78 -14.42 -8.52
C SER A 83 -3.67 -13.98 -7.56
N LEU A 84 -4.04 -13.64 -6.33
CA LEU A 84 -3.09 -13.32 -5.26
C LEU A 84 -2.36 -14.57 -4.72
N GLU A 85 -2.85 -15.79 -4.99
CA GLU A 85 -2.18 -17.04 -4.63
C GLU A 85 -0.80 -17.20 -5.31
N LYS A 86 -0.54 -16.42 -6.37
CA LYS A 86 0.76 -16.37 -7.04
C LYS A 86 1.81 -15.55 -6.28
N VAL A 87 1.39 -14.76 -5.30
CA VAL A 87 2.31 -13.97 -4.47
C VAL A 87 3.00 -14.90 -3.48
N LYS A 88 4.33 -14.96 -3.54
CA LYS A 88 5.18 -15.80 -2.68
C LYS A 88 5.71 -15.03 -1.46
N GLY A 89 5.69 -13.72 -1.50
CA GLY A 89 6.10 -12.90 -0.38
C GLY A 89 6.20 -11.42 -0.71
N VAL A 90 6.19 -10.61 0.34
CA VAL A 90 6.46 -9.18 0.28
C VAL A 90 7.96 -8.98 0.44
N VAL A 91 8.60 -8.33 -0.53
CA VAL A 91 10.06 -8.14 -0.53
C VAL A 91 10.42 -6.80 0.10
N ARG A 92 9.77 -5.74 -0.37
CA ARG A 92 10.06 -4.37 0.05
C ARG A 92 8.81 -3.50 0.06
N VAL A 93 8.74 -2.65 1.06
CA VAL A 93 7.68 -1.63 1.20
C VAL A 93 8.35 -0.28 1.44
N GLU A 94 7.97 0.73 0.67
CA GLU A 94 8.43 2.09 0.80
C GLU A 94 7.24 3.02 1.02
N GLY A 95 7.29 3.78 2.12
CA GLY A 95 6.26 4.74 2.49
C GLY A 95 6.75 6.17 2.38
N TYR A 96 6.01 7.00 1.69
CA TYR A 96 6.23 8.44 1.56
C TYR A 96 5.07 9.15 2.26
N ILE A 97 5.35 9.84 3.35
CA ILE A 97 4.34 10.40 4.24
C ILE A 97 4.32 11.92 4.09
N ASN A 98 3.19 12.47 3.65
CA ASN A 98 2.95 13.90 3.62
C ASN A 98 2.97 14.45 5.06
N SER A 99 4.06 15.12 5.43
CA SER A 99 4.39 15.39 6.82
C SER A 99 4.38 16.88 7.11
N ALA A 100 3.71 17.28 8.20
CA ALA A 100 3.81 18.62 8.75
C ALA A 100 5.21 18.84 9.34
N PRO A 101 5.68 20.10 9.47
CA PRO A 101 6.92 20.39 10.16
C PRO A 101 6.94 19.79 11.56
N GLY A 102 8.03 19.08 11.89
CA GLY A 102 8.21 18.42 13.18
C GLY A 102 7.52 17.05 13.34
N PHE A 103 6.72 16.61 12.37
CA PHE A 103 6.19 15.24 12.38
C PHE A 103 7.31 14.24 12.09
N ASN A 104 7.55 13.30 12.99
CA ASN A 104 8.67 12.34 12.92
C ASN A 104 8.26 10.91 13.30
N THR A 105 6.98 10.62 13.34
CA THR A 105 6.42 9.29 13.64
C THR A 105 5.96 8.54 12.39
N GLN A 106 6.60 8.77 11.24
CA GLN A 106 6.32 8.09 9.98
C GLN A 106 6.37 6.55 10.10
N PRO A 107 7.29 5.94 10.87
CA PRO A 107 7.29 4.49 11.04
C PRO A 107 5.99 3.93 11.60
N GLN A 108 5.34 4.64 12.54
CA GLN A 108 4.05 4.23 13.10
C GLN A 108 2.94 4.27 12.05
N VAL A 109 2.95 5.26 11.16
CA VAL A 109 2.02 5.36 10.04
C VAL A 109 2.17 4.15 9.12
N LEU A 110 3.40 3.83 8.70
CA LEU A 110 3.64 2.72 7.79
C LEU A 110 3.32 1.34 8.40
N ASN A 111 3.26 1.23 9.71
CA ASN A 111 2.80 0.01 10.39
C ASN A 111 1.41 -0.43 9.89
N GLY A 112 0.53 0.49 9.50
CA GLY A 112 -0.76 0.13 8.92
C GLY A 112 -0.67 -0.78 7.70
N ALA A 113 0.30 -0.54 6.81
CA ALA A 113 0.58 -1.41 5.67
C ALA A 113 1.34 -2.67 6.07
N SER A 114 2.38 -2.55 6.91
CA SER A 114 3.21 -3.70 7.33
C SER A 114 2.41 -4.74 8.11
N GLU A 115 1.59 -4.31 9.06
CA GLU A 115 0.70 -5.18 9.83
C GLU A 115 -0.35 -5.86 8.95
N PHE A 116 -0.90 -5.13 7.97
CA PHE A 116 -1.83 -5.69 7.00
C PHE A 116 -1.17 -6.79 6.15
N PHE A 117 0.02 -6.55 5.59
CA PHE A 117 0.73 -7.58 4.82
C PHE A 117 1.10 -8.80 5.67
N ALA A 118 1.53 -8.60 6.91
CA ALA A 118 1.80 -9.70 7.84
C ALA A 118 0.52 -10.49 8.17
N ALA A 119 -0.62 -9.83 8.33
CA ALA A 119 -1.90 -10.48 8.56
C ALA A 119 -2.37 -11.31 7.35
N VAL A 120 -2.14 -10.83 6.13
CA VAL A 120 -2.55 -11.52 4.89
C VAL A 120 -1.61 -12.67 4.53
N PHE A 121 -0.29 -12.46 4.60
CA PHE A 121 0.72 -13.39 4.08
C PHE A 121 1.48 -14.15 5.17
N GLY A 122 1.23 -13.88 6.45
CA GLY A 122 1.98 -14.49 7.55
C GLY A 122 3.47 -14.15 7.48
N ASP A 123 4.34 -15.15 7.65
CA ASP A 123 5.80 -14.93 7.57
C ASP A 123 6.27 -14.42 6.20
N ALA A 124 5.60 -14.79 5.12
CA ALA A 124 5.87 -14.25 3.79
C ALA A 124 5.51 -12.77 3.64
N GLY A 125 4.74 -12.20 4.57
CA GLY A 125 4.43 -10.78 4.65
C GLY A 125 5.52 -9.93 5.30
N LYS A 126 6.49 -10.53 5.98
CA LYS A 126 7.65 -9.83 6.57
C LYS A 126 8.58 -9.34 5.47
N HIS A 127 8.93 -8.07 5.51
CA HIS A 127 9.60 -7.36 4.41
C HIS A 127 10.64 -6.38 4.92
N SER A 128 11.60 -6.01 4.07
CA SER A 128 12.40 -4.82 4.29
C SER A 128 11.56 -3.57 4.01
N ARG A 129 11.80 -2.47 4.71
CA ARG A 129 11.05 -1.24 4.45
C ARG A 129 11.87 0.01 4.62
N MET A 130 11.38 1.08 4.03
CA MET A 130 11.83 2.44 4.24
C MET A 130 10.58 3.32 4.42
N VAL A 131 10.67 4.33 5.27
CA VAL A 131 9.65 5.37 5.38
C VAL A 131 10.32 6.72 5.59
N VAL A 132 9.84 7.72 4.88
CA VAL A 132 10.32 9.11 4.97
C VAL A 132 9.16 10.09 4.95
N GLY A 133 9.36 11.23 5.58
CA GLY A 133 8.49 12.38 5.41
C GLY A 133 8.84 13.11 4.12
N VAL A 134 7.83 13.56 3.40
CA VAL A 134 7.94 14.39 2.21
C VAL A 134 7.14 15.68 2.40
N ASN A 135 7.56 16.72 1.68
CA ASN A 135 6.90 18.02 1.78
C ASN A 135 5.54 18.05 1.10
N GLU A 136 5.41 17.39 -0.04
CA GLU A 136 4.18 17.36 -0.84
C GLU A 136 4.02 15.99 -1.50
N LEU A 137 2.77 15.61 -1.76
CA LEU A 137 2.40 14.44 -2.56
C LEU A 137 1.34 14.80 -3.60
N PRO A 138 1.20 14.01 -4.68
CA PRO A 138 0.13 14.23 -5.66
C PRO A 138 -1.24 14.31 -5.00
N LEU A 139 -2.08 15.23 -5.44
CA LEU A 139 -3.44 15.46 -4.92
C LEU A 139 -3.49 15.85 -3.43
N ASP A 140 -2.36 16.22 -2.83
CA ASP A 140 -2.25 16.43 -1.38
C ASP A 140 -2.60 15.15 -0.58
N ALA A 141 -2.26 13.98 -1.13
CA ALA A 141 -2.50 12.71 -0.47
C ALA A 141 -1.72 12.60 0.84
N ALA A 142 -2.29 11.91 1.82
CA ALA A 142 -1.66 11.67 3.12
C ALA A 142 -0.36 10.87 3.00
N MET A 143 -0.33 9.93 2.07
CA MET A 143 0.84 9.11 1.82
C MET A 143 0.80 8.50 0.42
N GLU A 144 1.96 7.97 0.00
CA GLU A 144 2.12 7.14 -1.18
C GLU A 144 2.90 5.88 -0.80
N LEU A 145 2.50 4.74 -1.34
CA LEU A 145 3.09 3.43 -1.04
C LEU A 145 3.66 2.80 -2.30
N VAL A 146 4.90 2.32 -2.21
CA VAL A 146 5.58 1.57 -3.27
C VAL A 146 5.95 0.19 -2.72
N CYS A 147 5.72 -0.87 -3.50
CA CYS A 147 5.99 -2.23 -3.04
C CYS A 147 6.67 -3.08 -4.11
N VAL A 148 7.47 -4.05 -3.66
CA VAL A 148 8.02 -5.12 -4.49
C VAL A 148 7.60 -6.45 -3.88
N PHE A 149 7.11 -7.36 -4.71
CA PHE A 149 6.70 -8.71 -4.31
C PHE A 149 7.49 -9.77 -5.06
N LYS A 150 7.64 -10.93 -4.44
CA LYS A 150 8.03 -12.16 -5.12
C LYS A 150 6.78 -12.87 -5.61
N VAL A 151 6.78 -13.32 -6.88
CA VAL A 151 5.67 -14.01 -7.53
C VAL A 151 6.10 -15.33 -8.16
#